data_ada5ccb232778e68aaecc8a39b826a8c
#
_entry.id   ada5ccb232778e68aaecc8a39b826a8c
#
_cell.length_a   1.000
_cell.length_b   1.000
_cell.length_c   1.000
_cell.angle_alpha   90.00
_cell.angle_beta   90.00
_cell.angle_gamma   90.00
#
_symmetry.space_group_name_H-M   'P 1'
#
loop_
_entity.id
_entity.type
_entity.pdbx_description
1 polymer ?
#
loop_
_entity_poly.entity_id
_entity_poly.type
_entity_poly.pdbx_seq_one_letter_code
_entity_poly.pdbx_strand_id
1 'polypeptide(L)'
;MYRVRFHGRGGQGMKTASRILGTACFLAGFEVQDAPRYGAERRGAPIHAYVRADRQPIRERGIIRNPDLAIVADPTLVPIPAAGVLSGLEAHTLLLINSREPAEIWKDRLNLPGTVIAFHAGDADPGPAGTHLAGTLCAASAARSLGFVALSHLEQAIEEELAGLGPSAVAANLLPARAAYDRLAHAEGLVREGAGACADTYRMPEWIELPFDEARISAPVIHAALTSEAVPTGLWRTLRPVIDPKRCNRCWWVCSSFCPDGAISVRQGRPEID
;
A
#
# COMPACT_ATOMS: atom_id res chain seq x y z
N MET A 1 6.27 16.05 14.23
CA MET A 1 5.56 14.78 13.93
C MET A 1 5.82 14.37 12.49
N TYR A 2 6.18 13.11 12.26
CA TYR A 2 6.33 12.50 10.94
C TYR A 2 5.03 11.82 10.54
N ARG A 3 4.56 12.06 9.32
CA ARG A 3 3.34 11.50 8.74
C ARG A 3 3.68 10.64 7.54
N VAL A 4 3.50 9.35 7.68
CA VAL A 4 3.86 8.35 6.66
C VAL A 4 2.59 7.70 6.11
N ARG A 5 2.52 7.58 4.79
CA ARG A 5 1.39 6.98 4.08
C ARG A 5 1.86 5.90 3.14
N PHE A 6 1.38 4.67 3.36
CA PHE A 6 1.62 3.53 2.49
C PHE A 6 0.47 3.33 1.52
N HIS A 7 0.79 3.07 0.27
CA HIS A 7 -0.15 2.73 -0.79
C HIS A 7 0.22 1.38 -1.39
N GLY A 8 -0.77 0.52 -1.53
CA GLY A 8 -0.60 -0.79 -2.15
C GLY A 8 -1.93 -1.41 -2.52
N ARG A 9 -1.90 -2.66 -2.96
CA ARG A 9 -3.10 -3.44 -3.22
C ARG A 9 -3.35 -4.43 -2.09
N GLY A 10 -4.61 -4.81 -1.91
CA GLY A 10 -4.99 -5.88 -0.99
C GLY A 10 -4.16 -7.14 -1.21
N GLY A 11 -3.52 -7.64 -0.16
CA GLY A 11 -2.58 -8.76 -0.22
C GLY A 11 -1.10 -8.40 -0.35
N GLN A 12 -0.72 -7.13 -0.58
CA GLN A 12 0.68 -6.70 -0.66
C GLN A 12 1.32 -6.33 0.69
N GLY A 13 0.62 -6.58 1.81
CA GLY A 13 1.19 -6.42 3.14
C GLY A 13 1.32 -4.97 3.64
N MET A 14 0.51 -4.03 3.17
CA MET A 14 0.60 -2.62 3.60
C MET A 14 0.28 -2.44 5.09
N LYS A 15 -0.66 -3.23 5.63
CA LYS A 15 -0.92 -3.27 7.07
C LYS A 15 0.32 -3.74 7.85
N THR A 16 0.98 -4.78 7.36
CA THR A 16 2.21 -5.30 7.96
C THR A 16 3.34 -4.26 7.87
N ALA A 17 3.44 -3.56 6.72
CA ALA A 17 4.40 -2.49 6.54
C ALA A 17 4.23 -1.36 7.56
N SER A 18 2.99 -0.91 7.79
CA SER A 18 2.73 0.16 8.77
C SER A 18 3.02 -0.30 10.20
N ARG A 19 2.71 -1.54 10.56
CA ARG A 19 3.02 -2.10 11.87
C ARG A 19 4.52 -2.22 12.08
N ILE A 20 5.26 -2.81 11.15
CA ILE A 20 6.73 -2.93 11.23
C ILE A 20 7.36 -1.54 11.40
N LEU A 21 6.96 -0.56 10.56
CA LEU A 21 7.51 0.79 10.69
C LEU A 21 7.11 1.43 12.02
N GLY A 22 5.87 1.26 12.45
CA GLY A 22 5.38 1.77 13.74
C GLY A 22 6.17 1.20 14.91
N THR A 23 6.33 -0.11 14.97
CA THR A 23 7.13 -0.79 16.00
C THR A 23 8.58 -0.33 15.95
N ALA A 24 9.19 -0.19 14.77
CA ALA A 24 10.56 0.31 14.63
C ALA A 24 10.73 1.76 15.12
N CYS A 25 9.75 2.64 14.84
CA CYS A 25 9.73 4.00 15.36
C CYS A 25 9.56 4.03 16.89
N PHE A 26 8.72 3.15 17.44
CA PHE A 26 8.54 3.02 18.87
C PHE A 26 9.84 2.57 19.57
N LEU A 27 10.53 1.58 19.03
CA LEU A 27 11.83 1.12 19.50
C LEU A 27 12.90 2.23 19.42
N ALA A 28 12.76 3.15 18.46
CA ALA A 28 13.61 4.34 18.34
C ALA A 28 13.23 5.47 19.33
N GLY A 29 12.27 5.24 20.23
CA GLY A 29 11.89 6.18 21.30
C GLY A 29 10.85 7.24 20.88
N PHE A 30 10.04 6.96 19.88
CA PHE A 30 8.94 7.82 19.46
C PHE A 30 7.59 7.30 19.98
N GLU A 31 6.66 8.22 20.23
CA GLU A 31 5.25 7.92 20.31
C GLU A 31 4.74 7.59 18.92
N VAL A 32 3.92 6.54 18.80
CA VAL A 32 3.48 6.02 17.49
C VAL A 32 1.99 5.82 17.44
N GLN A 33 1.42 6.13 16.29
CA GLN A 33 0.06 5.75 15.92
C GLN A 33 0.12 5.11 14.55
N ASP A 34 -0.18 3.83 14.46
CA ASP A 34 -0.46 3.16 13.19
C ASP A 34 -1.98 3.00 13.00
N ALA A 35 -2.45 3.31 11.82
CA ALA A 35 -3.87 3.23 11.50
C ALA A 35 -4.04 2.73 10.07
N PRO A 36 -4.18 1.41 9.88
CA PRO A 36 -4.58 0.89 8.59
C PRO A 36 -6.02 1.34 8.29
N ARG A 37 -6.25 1.85 7.10
CA ARG A 37 -7.61 2.17 6.67
C ARG A 37 -8.27 0.92 6.15
N TYR A 38 -9.27 0.46 6.87
CA TYR A 38 -10.14 -0.63 6.42
C TYR A 38 -11.26 -0.08 5.54
N GLY A 39 -11.52 -0.72 4.43
CA GLY A 39 -12.67 -0.54 3.57
C GLY A 39 -13.27 -1.89 3.22
N ALA A 40 -14.12 -1.98 2.20
CA ALA A 40 -14.56 -3.24 1.61
C ALA A 40 -13.39 -3.89 0.82
N GLU A 41 -12.31 -4.18 1.53
CA GLU A 41 -11.03 -4.59 0.96
C GLU A 41 -11.13 -5.99 0.41
N ARG A 42 -11.04 -6.08 -0.90
CA ARG A 42 -10.85 -7.33 -1.60
C ARG A 42 -9.39 -7.42 -2.07
N ARG A 43 -8.91 -8.64 -2.26
CA ARG A 43 -7.59 -8.87 -2.84
C ARG A 43 -7.45 -8.09 -4.15
N GLY A 44 -6.41 -7.25 -4.27
CA GLY A 44 -6.16 -6.39 -5.42
C GLY A 44 -6.72 -4.97 -5.32
N ALA A 45 -7.68 -4.69 -4.43
CA ALA A 45 -8.17 -3.32 -4.22
C ALA A 45 -7.08 -2.39 -3.70
N PRO A 46 -7.11 -1.08 -4.07
CA PRO A 46 -6.23 -0.09 -3.45
C PRO A 46 -6.47 -0.01 -1.94
N ILE A 47 -5.39 -0.10 -1.17
CA ILE A 47 -5.42 0.01 0.29
C ILE A 47 -4.41 1.05 0.76
N HIS A 48 -4.69 1.62 1.92
CA HIS A 48 -3.85 2.60 2.59
C HIS A 48 -3.52 2.15 4.00
N ALA A 49 -2.30 2.49 4.45
CA ALA A 49 -1.94 2.39 5.85
C ALA A 49 -1.18 3.66 6.26
N TYR A 50 -1.37 4.09 7.49
CA TYR A 50 -0.84 5.32 8.02
C TYR A 50 0.02 5.07 9.24
N VAL A 51 1.16 5.76 9.33
CA VAL A 51 1.98 5.82 10.54
C VAL A 51 2.24 7.28 10.88
N ARG A 52 2.02 7.62 12.15
CA ARG A 52 2.48 8.88 12.73
C ARG A 52 3.52 8.55 13.78
N ALA A 53 4.62 9.30 13.78
CA ALA A 53 5.64 9.21 14.80
C ALA A 53 5.99 10.61 15.30
N ASP A 54 5.99 10.79 16.63
CA ASP A 54 6.30 12.06 17.28
C ASP A 54 7.07 11.82 18.57
N ARG A 55 7.80 12.82 19.04
CA ARG A 55 8.40 12.80 20.39
C ARG A 55 7.42 13.20 21.48
N GLN A 56 6.26 13.72 21.09
CA GLN A 56 5.17 14.15 21.97
C GLN A 56 3.92 13.30 21.73
N PRO A 57 2.99 13.20 22.69
CA PRO A 57 1.77 12.45 22.55
C PRO A 57 0.96 12.88 21.31
N ILE A 58 0.64 11.92 20.45
CA ILE A 58 -0.06 12.15 19.17
C ILE A 58 -1.54 12.35 19.43
N ARG A 59 -2.02 13.57 19.18
CA ARG A 59 -3.44 13.93 19.30
C ARG A 59 -4.17 13.98 17.97
N GLU A 60 -3.45 14.01 16.86
CA GLU A 60 -4.02 13.97 15.51
C GLU A 60 -4.69 12.62 15.24
N ARG A 61 -5.84 12.64 14.60
CA ARG A 61 -6.65 11.45 14.27
C ARG A 61 -7.07 11.48 12.80
N GLY A 62 -7.56 10.35 12.31
CA GLY A 62 -8.08 10.21 10.96
C GLY A 62 -7.01 10.00 9.89
N ILE A 63 -7.37 10.30 8.64
CA ILE A 63 -6.52 10.09 7.47
C ILE A 63 -5.38 11.12 7.42
N ILE A 64 -4.21 10.68 6.98
CA ILE A 64 -3.11 11.59 6.67
C ILE A 64 -3.37 12.17 5.28
N ARG A 65 -3.76 13.44 5.22
CA ARG A 65 -3.99 14.13 3.95
C ARG A 65 -2.69 14.58 3.31
N ASN A 66 -1.82 15.23 4.07
CA ASN A 66 -0.53 15.76 3.65
C ASN A 66 0.58 14.92 4.31
N PRO A 67 1.12 13.92 3.62
CA PRO A 67 2.19 13.09 4.15
C PRO A 67 3.56 13.76 4.00
N ASP A 68 4.46 13.52 4.95
CA ASP A 68 5.87 13.85 4.83
C ASP A 68 6.60 12.79 4.01
N LEU A 69 6.10 11.54 4.08
CA LEU A 69 6.58 10.39 3.31
C LEU A 69 5.40 9.60 2.73
N ALA A 70 5.37 9.42 1.44
CA ALA A 70 4.44 8.52 0.75
C ALA A 70 5.20 7.35 0.12
N ILE A 71 4.76 6.12 0.38
CA ILE A 71 5.37 4.90 -0.16
C ILE A 71 4.35 4.16 -1.01
N VAL A 72 4.75 3.80 -2.22
CA VAL A 72 3.92 3.12 -3.20
C VAL A 72 4.51 1.74 -3.49
N ALA A 73 3.84 0.70 -3.02
CA ALA A 73 4.26 -0.69 -3.26
C ALA A 73 3.95 -1.16 -4.68
N ASP A 74 2.90 -0.62 -5.29
CA ASP A 74 2.47 -0.97 -6.63
C ASP A 74 2.37 0.31 -7.51
N PRO A 75 3.29 0.51 -8.45
CA PRO A 75 3.34 1.72 -9.28
C PRO A 75 2.09 1.90 -10.15
N THR A 76 1.35 0.83 -10.42
CA THR A 76 0.09 0.92 -11.20
C THR A 76 -1.02 1.68 -10.47
N LEU A 77 -0.85 1.96 -9.17
CA LEU A 77 -1.78 2.79 -8.40
C LEU A 77 -1.59 4.28 -8.63
N VAL A 78 -0.41 4.70 -9.09
CA VAL A 78 -0.08 6.13 -9.25
C VAL A 78 -1.05 6.86 -10.17
N PRO A 79 -1.41 6.33 -11.36
CA PRO A 79 -2.33 7.01 -12.27
C PRO A 79 -3.80 6.86 -11.88
N ILE A 80 -4.13 6.15 -10.80
CA ILE A 80 -5.51 5.89 -10.38
C ILE A 80 -5.93 6.98 -9.38
N PRO A 81 -6.82 7.94 -9.74
CA PRO A 81 -7.22 9.01 -8.83
C PRO A 81 -7.83 8.48 -7.52
N ALA A 82 -8.65 7.44 -7.61
CA ALA A 82 -9.29 6.80 -6.46
C ALA A 82 -8.29 6.15 -5.48
N ALA A 83 -7.08 5.80 -5.94
CA ALA A 83 -6.00 5.32 -5.07
C ALA A 83 -5.33 6.45 -4.29
N GLY A 84 -5.60 7.72 -4.59
CA GLY A 84 -5.18 8.88 -3.81
C GLY A 84 -3.67 9.02 -3.59
N VAL A 85 -2.84 8.35 -4.42
CA VAL A 85 -1.38 8.36 -4.25
C VAL A 85 -0.83 9.78 -4.26
N LEU A 86 -1.25 10.57 -5.24
CA LEU A 86 -0.75 11.93 -5.46
C LEU A 86 -1.46 12.99 -4.61
N SER A 87 -2.54 12.61 -3.89
CA SER A 87 -3.33 13.55 -3.10
C SER A 87 -2.51 14.11 -1.93
N GLY A 88 -2.44 15.44 -1.82
CA GLY A 88 -1.80 16.13 -0.71
C GLY A 88 -0.28 15.98 -0.67
N LEU A 89 0.37 15.61 -1.77
CA LEU A 89 1.82 15.69 -1.89
C LEU A 89 2.25 17.15 -2.04
N GLU A 90 3.21 17.55 -1.24
CA GLU A 90 3.76 18.91 -1.19
C GLU A 90 5.24 18.92 -1.57
N ALA A 91 5.82 20.10 -1.68
CA ALA A 91 7.24 20.24 -2.06
C ALA A 91 8.22 19.55 -1.10
N HIS A 92 7.85 19.39 0.16
CA HIS A 92 8.64 18.70 1.18
C HIS A 92 8.40 17.19 1.23
N THR A 93 7.34 16.69 0.58
CA THR A 93 7.00 15.27 0.61
C THR A 93 8.04 14.45 -0.15
N LEU A 94 8.55 13.41 0.48
CA LEU A 94 9.30 12.36 -0.21
C LEU A 94 8.33 11.31 -0.74
N LEU A 95 8.38 11.03 -2.04
CA LEU A 95 7.62 9.95 -2.67
C LEU A 95 8.56 8.80 -3.03
N LEU A 96 8.39 7.66 -2.37
CA LEU A 96 9.07 6.40 -2.69
C LEU A 96 8.17 5.53 -3.57
N ILE A 97 8.66 5.13 -4.74
CA ILE A 97 7.89 4.26 -5.65
C ILE A 97 8.66 2.96 -5.87
N ASN A 98 8.03 1.83 -5.58
CA ASN A 98 8.56 0.52 -5.94
C ASN A 98 8.41 0.31 -7.45
N SER A 99 9.42 0.66 -8.21
CA SER A 99 9.41 0.64 -9.67
C SER A 99 10.77 0.26 -10.24
N ARG A 100 10.76 -0.40 -11.40
CA ARG A 100 11.96 -0.61 -12.22
C ARG A 100 12.33 0.62 -13.04
N GLU A 101 11.36 1.51 -13.28
CA GLU A 101 11.62 2.76 -13.97
C GLU A 101 12.36 3.72 -13.04
N PRO A 102 13.35 4.47 -13.54
CA PRO A 102 14.11 5.43 -12.75
C PRO A 102 13.25 6.62 -12.30
N ALA A 103 13.69 7.29 -11.24
CA ALA A 103 12.96 8.39 -10.61
C ALA A 103 12.70 9.58 -11.56
N GLU A 104 13.62 9.82 -12.50
CA GLU A 104 13.53 10.90 -13.49
C GLU A 104 12.27 10.73 -14.35
N ILE A 105 11.99 9.50 -14.81
CA ILE A 105 10.79 9.21 -15.60
C ILE A 105 9.52 9.49 -14.80
N TRP A 106 9.52 9.15 -13.51
CA TRP A 106 8.39 9.45 -12.64
C TRP A 106 8.20 10.93 -12.39
N LYS A 107 9.30 11.68 -12.20
CA LYS A 107 9.26 13.14 -12.05
C LYS A 107 8.67 13.82 -13.28
N ASP A 108 9.12 13.43 -14.46
CA ASP A 108 8.65 13.99 -15.73
C ASP A 108 7.16 13.72 -15.98
N ARG A 109 6.71 12.48 -15.66
CA ARG A 109 5.31 12.09 -15.83
C ARG A 109 4.36 12.77 -14.86
N LEU A 110 4.79 12.98 -13.62
CA LEU A 110 3.90 13.39 -12.54
C LEU A 110 3.93 14.90 -12.29
N ASN A 111 4.92 15.60 -12.81
CA ASN A 111 5.10 17.04 -12.56
C ASN A 111 4.96 17.41 -11.07
N LEU A 112 5.60 16.64 -10.20
CA LEU A 112 5.46 16.80 -8.76
C LEU A 112 6.44 17.82 -8.20
N PRO A 113 6.01 18.63 -7.21
CA PRO A 113 6.89 19.60 -6.57
C PRO A 113 7.91 18.97 -5.62
N GLY A 114 7.67 17.71 -5.17
CA GLY A 114 8.48 17.00 -4.18
C GLY A 114 9.58 16.12 -4.77
N THR A 115 10.33 15.48 -3.88
CA THR A 115 11.37 14.52 -4.24
C THR A 115 10.76 13.15 -4.53
N VAL A 116 11.14 12.56 -5.65
CA VAL A 116 10.76 11.19 -6.03
C VAL A 116 11.99 10.31 -6.01
N ILE A 117 11.90 9.16 -5.37
CA ILE A 117 12.91 8.10 -5.40
C ILE A 117 12.23 6.82 -5.85
N ALA A 118 12.75 6.22 -6.92
CA ALA A 118 12.37 4.88 -7.32
C ALA A 118 13.27 3.88 -6.59
N PHE A 119 12.66 2.87 -5.98
CA PHE A 119 13.36 1.72 -5.45
C PHE A 119 12.75 0.46 -6.05
N HIS A 120 13.55 -0.58 -6.20
CA HIS A 120 13.04 -1.84 -6.68
C HIS A 120 13.26 -2.92 -5.63
N ALA A 121 12.16 -3.52 -5.24
CA ALA A 121 12.13 -4.58 -4.23
C ALA A 121 12.85 -5.88 -4.66
N GLY A 122 13.34 -5.93 -5.92
CA GLY A 122 13.96 -7.12 -6.50
C GLY A 122 12.94 -8.05 -7.17
N ASP A 123 13.45 -8.92 -8.03
CA ASP A 123 12.70 -10.00 -8.66
C ASP A 123 12.64 -11.24 -7.72
N ALA A 124 12.58 -11.02 -6.42
CA ALA A 124 12.37 -12.12 -5.49
C ALA A 124 11.07 -12.80 -5.92
N ASP A 125 11.21 -14.02 -6.43
CA ASP A 125 10.10 -14.86 -6.84
C ASP A 125 9.03 -14.78 -5.75
N PRO A 126 7.83 -14.29 -6.06
CA PRO A 126 6.76 -14.29 -5.08
C PRO A 126 6.32 -15.73 -4.87
N GLY A 127 7.12 -16.51 -4.14
CA GLY A 127 6.67 -17.78 -3.59
C GLY A 127 5.35 -17.59 -2.85
N PRO A 128 4.68 -18.63 -2.36
CA PRO A 128 3.42 -18.51 -1.65
C PRO A 128 3.43 -17.50 -0.50
N ALA A 129 4.61 -17.14 0.01
CA ALA A 129 4.89 -16.10 1.00
C ALA A 129 5.21 -14.71 0.40
N GLY A 130 5.32 -14.57 -0.93
CA GLY A 130 5.85 -13.37 -1.59
C GLY A 130 5.03 -12.08 -1.43
N THR A 131 3.78 -12.19 -1.01
CA THR A 131 2.94 -11.03 -0.74
C THR A 131 3.38 -10.24 0.51
N HIS A 132 4.00 -10.89 1.49
CA HIS A 132 4.47 -10.23 2.71
C HIS A 132 5.78 -9.47 2.49
N LEU A 133 6.62 -9.94 1.60
CA LEU A 133 7.92 -9.36 1.31
C LEU A 133 7.82 -7.90 0.83
N ALA A 134 6.87 -7.58 -0.04
CA ALA A 134 6.69 -6.21 -0.52
C ALA A 134 6.41 -5.22 0.62
N GLY A 135 5.58 -5.60 1.60
CA GLY A 135 5.31 -4.78 2.78
C GLY A 135 6.56 -4.53 3.61
N THR A 136 7.34 -5.57 3.87
CA THR A 136 8.59 -5.48 4.66
C THR A 136 9.62 -4.60 3.96
N LEU A 137 9.76 -4.72 2.63
CA LEU A 137 10.66 -3.88 1.85
C LEU A 137 10.24 -2.42 1.84
N CYS A 138 8.93 -2.14 1.75
CA CYS A 138 8.40 -0.78 1.88
C CYS A 138 8.68 -0.21 3.28
N ALA A 139 8.52 -1.00 4.35
CA ALA A 139 8.83 -0.58 5.71
C ALA A 139 10.32 -0.28 5.89
N ALA A 140 11.21 -1.12 5.35
CA ALA A 140 12.66 -0.92 5.40
C ALA A 140 13.08 0.36 4.66
N SER A 141 12.52 0.58 3.47
CA SER A 141 12.77 1.78 2.67
C SER A 141 12.29 3.05 3.40
N ALA A 142 11.14 2.98 4.04
CA ALA A 142 10.61 4.08 4.85
C ALA A 142 11.48 4.35 6.08
N ALA A 143 11.87 3.31 6.82
CA ALA A 143 12.72 3.42 8.00
C ALA A 143 14.05 4.13 7.71
N ARG A 144 14.70 3.76 6.58
CA ARG A 144 15.93 4.41 6.15
C ARG A 144 15.72 5.89 5.83
N SER A 145 14.65 6.21 5.12
CA SER A 145 14.37 7.58 4.68
C SER A 145 14.02 8.53 5.85
N LEU A 146 13.48 8.00 6.94
CA LEU A 146 13.24 8.75 8.17
C LEU A 146 14.54 9.14 8.90
N GLY A 147 15.61 8.36 8.77
CA GLY A 147 16.95 8.65 9.30
C GLY A 147 17.14 8.40 10.80
N PHE A 148 16.08 8.35 11.60
CA PHE A 148 16.16 8.10 13.05
C PHE A 148 15.91 6.64 13.44
N VAL A 149 15.46 5.83 12.52
CA VAL A 149 15.22 4.38 12.73
C VAL A 149 16.48 3.62 12.36
N ALA A 150 17.21 3.11 13.36
CA ALA A 150 18.37 2.27 13.12
C ALA A 150 17.99 0.91 12.53
N LEU A 151 18.93 0.27 11.84
CA LEU A 151 18.72 -1.06 11.26
C LEU A 151 18.31 -2.09 12.34
N SER A 152 18.91 -2.02 13.52
CA SER A 152 18.58 -2.90 14.65
C SER A 152 17.12 -2.77 15.12
N HIS A 153 16.58 -1.55 15.13
CA HIS A 153 15.16 -1.32 15.47
C HIS A 153 14.24 -1.92 14.39
N LEU A 154 14.62 -1.79 13.11
CA LEU A 154 13.87 -2.39 12.00
C LEU A 154 13.87 -3.92 12.10
N GLU A 155 15.01 -4.53 12.36
CA GLU A 155 15.17 -5.99 12.47
C GLU A 155 14.32 -6.53 13.62
N GLN A 156 14.43 -5.93 14.81
CA GLN A 156 13.61 -6.30 15.95
C GLN A 156 12.11 -6.15 15.65
N ALA A 157 11.70 -5.07 15.00
CA ALA A 157 10.31 -4.87 14.61
C ALA A 157 9.81 -5.94 13.63
N ILE A 158 10.65 -6.38 12.69
CA ILE A 158 10.31 -7.48 11.77
C ILE A 158 10.14 -8.79 12.55
N GLU A 159 11.05 -9.09 13.48
CA GLU A 159 10.96 -10.28 14.31
C GLU A 159 9.69 -10.30 15.15
N GLU A 160 9.35 -9.20 15.80
CA GLU A 160 8.14 -9.08 16.64
C GLU A 160 6.86 -9.20 15.81
N GLU A 161 6.76 -8.44 14.72
CA GLU A 161 5.53 -8.36 13.92
C GLU A 161 5.26 -9.60 13.06
N LEU A 162 6.30 -10.33 12.69
CA LEU A 162 6.18 -11.55 11.90
C LEU A 162 6.32 -12.83 12.73
N ALA A 163 6.53 -12.75 14.05
CA ALA A 163 6.68 -13.91 14.93
C ALA A 163 5.56 -14.93 14.76
N GLY A 164 4.31 -14.48 14.61
CA GLY A 164 3.15 -15.34 14.40
C GLY A 164 3.14 -16.14 13.09
N LEU A 165 4.01 -15.80 12.13
CA LEU A 165 4.16 -16.52 10.87
C LEU A 165 5.24 -17.61 10.92
N GLY A 166 5.97 -17.68 12.02
CA GLY A 166 7.00 -18.65 12.29
C GLY A 166 8.42 -18.21 11.84
N PRO A 167 9.47 -18.89 12.34
CA PRO A 167 10.88 -18.48 12.16
C PRO A 167 11.33 -18.40 10.69
N SER A 168 10.82 -19.28 9.85
CA SER A 168 11.16 -19.31 8.41
C SER A 168 10.66 -18.04 7.70
N ALA A 169 9.46 -17.57 8.03
CA ALA A 169 8.92 -16.33 7.46
C ALA A 169 9.70 -15.12 7.94
N VAL A 170 10.08 -15.07 9.22
CA VAL A 170 10.93 -14.00 9.77
C VAL A 170 12.26 -13.95 9.01
N ALA A 171 12.97 -15.08 8.93
CA ALA A 171 14.27 -15.16 8.24
C ALA A 171 14.18 -14.75 6.76
N ALA A 172 13.12 -15.17 6.06
CA ALA A 172 12.90 -14.82 4.65
C ALA A 172 12.66 -13.31 4.43
N ASN A 173 12.23 -12.59 5.45
CA ASN A 173 11.98 -11.13 5.39
C ASN A 173 13.18 -10.31 5.85
N LEU A 174 13.99 -10.78 6.80
CA LEU A 174 15.12 -10.02 7.37
C LEU A 174 16.19 -9.67 6.35
N LEU A 175 16.69 -10.64 5.59
CA LEU A 175 17.77 -10.41 4.64
C LEU A 175 17.38 -9.41 3.52
N PRO A 176 16.23 -9.56 2.85
CA PRO A 176 15.77 -8.57 1.89
C PRO A 176 15.51 -7.19 2.49
N ALA A 177 15.02 -7.11 3.75
CA ALA A 177 14.80 -5.85 4.44
C ALA A 177 16.12 -5.09 4.70
N ARG A 178 17.17 -5.79 5.15
CA ARG A 178 18.52 -5.23 5.28
C ARG A 178 19.00 -4.66 3.95
N ALA A 179 18.91 -5.46 2.88
CA ALA A 179 19.34 -5.02 1.55
C ALA A 179 18.56 -3.80 1.06
N ALA A 180 17.26 -3.71 1.35
CA ALA A 180 16.43 -2.55 0.99
C ALA A 180 16.81 -1.31 1.81
N TYR A 181 17.06 -1.48 3.11
CA TYR A 181 17.51 -0.42 4.00
C TYR A 181 18.87 0.16 3.55
N ASP A 182 19.86 -0.70 3.26
CA ASP A 182 21.19 -0.30 2.85
C ASP A 182 21.20 0.36 1.47
N ARG A 183 20.40 -0.14 0.53
CA ARG A 183 20.28 0.40 -0.83
C ARG A 183 19.81 1.85 -0.84
N LEU A 184 19.01 2.24 0.14
CA LEU A 184 18.50 3.61 0.28
C LEU A 184 19.37 4.48 1.23
N ALA A 185 20.65 4.16 1.41
CA ALA A 185 21.57 4.98 2.20
C ALA A 185 21.62 6.44 1.73
N HIS A 186 21.49 6.69 0.42
CA HIS A 186 21.43 8.03 -0.15
C HIS A 186 20.15 8.82 0.20
N ALA A 187 19.12 8.14 0.69
CA ALA A 187 17.84 8.73 1.10
C ALA A 187 17.74 8.95 2.62
N GLU A 188 18.80 8.65 3.37
CA GLU A 188 18.81 8.77 4.84
C GLU A 188 18.47 10.19 5.28
N GLY A 189 17.45 10.31 6.13
CA GLY A 189 17.04 11.58 6.72
C GLY A 189 16.49 12.61 5.72
N LEU A 190 16.12 12.20 4.49
CA LEU A 190 15.47 13.10 3.54
C LEU A 190 14.05 13.49 3.96
N VAL A 191 13.39 12.65 4.75
CA VAL A 191 12.08 12.97 5.31
C VAL A 191 12.26 13.94 6.47
N ARG A 192 11.66 15.11 6.34
CA ARG A 192 11.68 16.13 7.38
C ARG A 192 10.43 16.04 8.25
N GLU A 193 10.57 16.36 9.50
CA GLU A 193 9.45 16.45 10.42
C GLU A 193 8.49 17.56 9.99
N GLY A 194 7.23 17.18 9.74
CA GLY A 194 6.20 18.14 9.35
C GLY A 194 5.75 19.00 10.52
N ALA A 195 5.28 20.21 10.23
CA ALA A 195 4.70 21.09 11.23
C ALA A 195 3.52 20.43 11.93
N GLY A 196 3.39 20.68 13.24
CA GLY A 196 2.22 20.22 14.00
C GLY A 196 0.95 20.88 13.48
N ALA A 197 -0.12 20.09 13.30
CA ALA A 197 -1.43 20.67 13.06
C ALA A 197 -1.95 21.29 14.36
N CYS A 198 -2.34 22.55 14.32
CA CYS A 198 -2.89 23.29 15.44
C CYS A 198 -4.30 23.77 15.08
N ALA A 199 -5.19 23.82 16.07
CA ALA A 199 -6.57 24.28 15.86
C ALA A 199 -6.63 25.69 15.26
N ASP A 200 -5.67 26.53 15.59
CA ASP A 200 -5.58 27.92 15.12
C ASP A 200 -5.24 28.01 13.62
N THR A 201 -4.61 26.96 13.06
CA THR A 201 -4.27 26.87 11.64
C THR A 201 -5.28 26.05 10.86
N TYR A 202 -6.29 25.47 11.54
CA TYR A 202 -7.32 24.69 10.87
C TYR A 202 -8.14 25.61 9.96
N ARG A 203 -8.08 25.31 8.66
CA ARG A 203 -9.02 25.86 7.69
C ARG A 203 -9.97 24.74 7.30
N MET A 204 -11.25 24.99 7.47
CA MET A 204 -12.26 24.07 6.97
C MET A 204 -12.04 23.94 5.46
N PRO A 205 -11.84 22.71 4.92
CA PRO A 205 -11.72 22.53 3.48
C PRO A 205 -12.98 23.07 2.82
N GLU A 206 -12.84 23.78 1.69
CA GLU A 206 -13.98 24.12 0.85
C GLU A 206 -14.71 22.82 0.52
N TRP A 207 -16.03 22.85 0.68
CA TRP A 207 -16.86 21.71 0.36
C TRP A 207 -16.82 21.51 -1.16
N ILE A 208 -16.09 20.51 -1.60
CA ILE A 208 -16.09 20.11 -3.01
C ILE A 208 -17.23 19.12 -3.16
N GLU A 209 -18.31 19.53 -3.80
CA GLU A 209 -19.25 18.59 -4.37
C GLU A 209 -18.52 17.86 -5.50
N LEU A 210 -17.97 16.71 -5.18
CA LEU A 210 -17.49 15.82 -6.22
C LEU A 210 -18.71 15.39 -7.05
N PRO A 211 -18.70 15.61 -8.37
CA PRO A 211 -19.72 15.01 -9.20
C PRO A 211 -19.77 13.53 -8.88
N PHE A 212 -20.95 12.97 -8.74
CA PHE A 212 -21.12 11.53 -8.60
C PHE A 212 -20.48 10.88 -9.82
N ASP A 213 -19.28 10.36 -9.64
CA ASP A 213 -18.73 9.46 -10.64
C ASP A 213 -19.68 8.28 -10.72
N GLU A 214 -20.15 8.01 -11.94
CA GLU A 214 -20.92 6.81 -12.17
C GLU A 214 -20.14 5.61 -11.60
N ALA A 215 -20.84 4.67 -10.96
CA ALA A 215 -20.25 3.46 -10.36
C ALA A 215 -19.43 2.59 -11.36
N ARG A 216 -19.30 3.03 -12.59
CA ARG A 216 -18.45 2.47 -13.65
C ARG A 216 -16.96 2.69 -13.40
N ILE A 217 -16.60 3.70 -12.62
CA ILE A 217 -15.21 3.91 -12.18
C ILE A 217 -15.06 3.17 -10.88
N SER A 218 -14.20 2.14 -10.84
CA SER A 218 -13.97 1.37 -9.62
C SER A 218 -13.41 2.28 -8.53
N ALA A 219 -14.31 2.75 -7.68
CA ALA A 219 -13.94 3.52 -6.51
C ALA A 219 -13.49 2.57 -5.38
N PRO A 220 -12.49 2.92 -4.58
CA PRO A 220 -12.11 2.14 -3.40
C PRO A 220 -13.17 2.22 -2.31
N VAL A 221 -14.17 3.07 -2.46
CA VAL A 221 -15.28 3.24 -1.53
C VAL A 221 -16.57 2.82 -2.22
N ILE A 222 -17.24 1.81 -1.68
CA ILE A 222 -18.59 1.42 -2.09
C ILE A 222 -19.56 2.35 -1.39
N HIS A 223 -20.31 3.15 -2.14
CA HIS A 223 -21.39 3.96 -1.59
C HIS A 223 -22.52 3.05 -1.08
N ALA A 224 -23.07 3.34 0.10
CA ALA A 224 -24.06 2.50 0.77
C ALA A 224 -25.34 2.25 -0.04
N ALA A 225 -25.62 3.06 -1.06
CA ALA A 225 -26.75 2.91 -1.95
C ALA A 225 -26.53 1.98 -3.16
N LEU A 226 -25.31 1.44 -3.34
CA LEU A 226 -24.96 0.60 -4.47
C LEU A 226 -24.78 -0.85 -4.04
N THR A 227 -25.27 -1.78 -4.84
CA THR A 227 -24.97 -3.20 -4.70
C THR A 227 -23.59 -3.51 -5.30
N SER A 228 -22.97 -4.62 -4.87
CA SER A 228 -21.66 -5.06 -5.40
C SER A 228 -21.70 -5.32 -6.92
N GLU A 229 -22.85 -5.62 -7.48
CA GLU A 229 -23.06 -5.79 -8.93
C GLU A 229 -22.83 -4.50 -9.72
N ALA A 230 -23.11 -3.35 -9.10
CA ALA A 230 -22.96 -2.05 -9.73
C ALA A 230 -21.52 -1.49 -9.64
N VAL A 231 -20.62 -2.16 -8.92
CA VAL A 231 -19.24 -1.70 -8.71
C VAL A 231 -18.27 -2.51 -9.58
N PRO A 232 -17.72 -1.93 -10.69
CA PRO A 232 -16.75 -2.62 -11.53
C PRO A 232 -15.43 -2.84 -10.79
N THR A 233 -15.22 -4.01 -10.22
CA THR A 233 -14.01 -4.39 -9.49
C THR A 233 -12.89 -4.93 -10.39
N GLY A 234 -13.09 -4.98 -11.70
CA GLY A 234 -12.14 -5.50 -12.68
C GLY A 234 -10.77 -4.82 -12.63
N LEU A 235 -10.72 -3.52 -12.29
CA LEU A 235 -9.48 -2.76 -12.11
C LEU A 235 -8.70 -3.11 -10.83
N TRP A 236 -9.29 -3.86 -9.90
CA TRP A 236 -8.63 -4.25 -8.65
C TRP A 236 -7.75 -5.49 -8.82
N ARG A 237 -7.94 -6.25 -9.87
CA ARG A 237 -7.16 -7.46 -10.13
C ARG A 237 -5.89 -7.17 -10.93
N THR A 238 -4.80 -7.81 -10.53
CA THR A 238 -3.53 -7.83 -11.27
C THR A 238 -3.34 -9.12 -12.05
N LEU A 239 -4.10 -10.16 -11.71
CA LEU A 239 -4.07 -11.48 -12.34
C LEU A 239 -5.48 -11.86 -12.77
N ARG A 240 -5.62 -12.37 -13.99
CA ARG A 240 -6.87 -12.92 -14.49
C ARG A 240 -6.82 -14.44 -14.39
N PRO A 241 -7.78 -15.10 -13.73
CA PRO A 241 -7.88 -16.54 -13.77
C PRO A 241 -8.29 -17.00 -15.18
N VAL A 242 -7.72 -18.09 -15.63
CA VAL A 242 -8.02 -18.70 -16.93
C VAL A 242 -8.32 -20.17 -16.73
N ILE A 243 -9.41 -20.64 -17.32
CA ILE A 243 -9.75 -22.07 -17.31
C ILE A 243 -9.03 -22.74 -18.46
N ASP A 244 -8.17 -23.73 -18.14
CA ASP A 244 -7.54 -24.56 -19.17
C ASP A 244 -8.56 -25.58 -19.73
N PRO A 245 -8.97 -25.46 -20.99
CA PRO A 245 -9.97 -26.34 -21.58
C PRO A 245 -9.46 -27.79 -21.73
N LYS A 246 -8.14 -28.04 -21.71
CA LYS A 246 -7.56 -29.38 -21.77
C LYS A 246 -7.66 -30.12 -20.42
N ARG A 247 -7.71 -29.37 -19.32
CA ARG A 247 -7.85 -29.89 -17.96
C ARG A 247 -9.31 -29.91 -17.50
N CYS A 248 -10.21 -29.24 -18.22
CA CYS A 248 -11.62 -29.20 -17.90
C CYS A 248 -12.29 -30.53 -18.26
N ASN A 249 -12.76 -31.27 -17.26
CA ASN A 249 -13.45 -32.54 -17.41
C ASN A 249 -14.98 -32.42 -17.57
N ARG A 250 -15.51 -31.21 -17.71
CA ARG A 250 -16.95 -30.91 -17.91
C ARG A 250 -17.86 -31.51 -16.85
N CYS A 251 -17.43 -31.47 -15.58
CA CYS A 251 -18.08 -32.08 -14.42
C CYS A 251 -19.39 -31.37 -14.03
N TRP A 252 -20.49 -31.61 -14.74
CA TRP A 252 -21.84 -31.05 -14.44
C TRP A 252 -21.82 -29.53 -14.17
N TRP A 253 -20.81 -28.83 -14.62
CA TRP A 253 -20.62 -27.36 -14.48
C TRP A 253 -20.63 -26.86 -13.03
N VAL A 254 -20.15 -27.68 -12.10
CA VAL A 254 -20.08 -27.35 -10.67
C VAL A 254 -19.42 -25.98 -10.43
N CYS A 255 -18.39 -25.66 -11.19
CA CYS A 255 -17.68 -24.37 -11.11
C CYS A 255 -18.60 -23.18 -11.40
N SER A 256 -19.55 -23.31 -12.33
CA SER A 256 -20.54 -22.26 -12.63
C SER A 256 -21.67 -22.27 -11.61
N SER A 257 -22.23 -23.44 -11.30
CA SER A 257 -23.39 -23.58 -10.42
C SER A 257 -23.12 -23.14 -9.00
N PHE A 258 -21.89 -23.31 -8.52
CA PHE A 258 -21.47 -22.96 -7.14
C PHE A 258 -20.48 -21.81 -7.07
N CYS A 259 -20.33 -21.03 -8.14
CA CYS A 259 -19.53 -19.81 -8.09
C CYS A 259 -20.23 -18.77 -7.20
N PRO A 260 -19.65 -18.39 -6.05
CA PRO A 260 -20.30 -17.46 -5.12
C PRO A 260 -20.47 -16.05 -5.70
N ASP A 261 -19.63 -15.70 -6.67
CA ASP A 261 -19.66 -14.39 -7.34
C ASP A 261 -20.40 -14.40 -8.67
N GLY A 262 -20.95 -15.56 -9.10
CA GLY A 262 -21.62 -15.69 -10.38
C GLY A 262 -20.72 -15.44 -11.61
N ALA A 263 -19.40 -15.40 -11.41
CA ALA A 263 -18.42 -14.99 -12.41
C ALA A 263 -18.09 -16.08 -13.46
N ILE A 264 -18.67 -17.26 -13.37
CA ILE A 264 -18.43 -18.36 -14.32
C ILE A 264 -19.70 -18.68 -15.06
N SER A 265 -19.71 -18.38 -16.34
CA SER A 265 -20.78 -18.75 -17.27
C SER A 265 -20.41 -19.98 -18.09
N VAL A 266 -21.43 -20.72 -18.59
CA VAL A 266 -21.21 -21.82 -19.55
C VAL A 266 -21.75 -21.42 -20.87
N ARG A 267 -20.87 -21.22 -21.86
CA ARG A 267 -21.23 -20.87 -23.23
C ARG A 267 -20.77 -21.99 -24.18
N GLN A 268 -21.65 -22.48 -24.98
CA GLN A 268 -21.38 -23.56 -25.97
C GLN A 268 -20.65 -24.78 -25.35
N GLY A 269 -21.03 -25.16 -24.11
CA GLY A 269 -20.42 -26.28 -23.40
C GLY A 269 -18.99 -26.03 -22.91
N ARG A 270 -18.60 -24.77 -22.72
CA ARG A 270 -17.32 -24.36 -22.14
C ARG A 270 -17.55 -23.37 -21.03
N PRO A 271 -16.85 -23.54 -19.88
CA PRO A 271 -16.90 -22.54 -18.81
C PRO A 271 -16.01 -21.36 -19.18
N GLU A 272 -16.55 -20.16 -19.01
CA GLU A 272 -15.87 -18.88 -19.23
C GLU A 272 -15.94 -18.05 -17.95
N ILE A 273 -14.90 -17.32 -17.65
CA ILE A 273 -14.82 -16.40 -16.50
C ILE A 273 -14.95 -14.97 -17.02
N ASP A 274 -15.92 -14.24 -16.47
CA ASP A 274 -16.09 -12.81 -16.73
C ASP A 274 -15.06 -11.95 -16.04
#